data_cfe4002b293b480bf7767a7d53926385
#
_entry.id   cfe4002b293b480bf7767a7d53926385
#
_cell.length_a   1.000
_cell.length_b   1.000
_cell.length_c   1.000
_cell.angle_alpha   90.00
_cell.angle_beta   90.00
_cell.angle_gamma   90.00
#
_symmetry.space_group_name_H-M   'P 1'
#
loop_
_entity.id
_entity.type
_entity.pdbx_description
1 polymer ?
#
loop_
_entity_poly.entity_id
_entity_poly.type
_entity_poly.pdbx_seq_one_letter_code
_entity_poly.pdbx_strand_id
1 'polypeptide(L)'
;AASDVYKRQPYHAIDTYLPKLVRAGERVAICEQLEDPKQVRGLVKRGVIELVTPGIVLGDNILANKENAFLASVYFGRQTTGVAFLDISTGEFYVAEGSDNYVDKLISNLAPKEIIYQRGYEDRFSAAFGSKHYTYRLDEWVFSEEVNREKLCKQFTTTSLKGFGVDHFTSGISAAGAILYYLEFTEHRDIAHIRSISRIDQDDYVWVDKFTIRNLELFSSNGGREKCSFADVIDRTLTPMGGRLLKRWIAMPVKDTVQINERLDVVGHFVEDADLADTVREQVALVGDMERIASRIAAARVTPRELVQLKNSLFAVELLKAALESTDDDRLHALAAQIDLMTGVRDRIAREIYPDPLNNQIQKGGVIADGVDPELDDLRRIALHGKDYLARIQPVSYTHLRAHET
;
A
#
# COMPACT_ATOMS: atom_id res chain seq x y z
N ALA A 1 -27.44 21.83 0.83
CA ALA A 1 -26.49 22.06 1.92
C ALA A 1 -26.46 20.79 2.77
N ALA A 2 -25.47 19.95 2.58
CA ALA A 2 -25.22 18.85 3.51
C ALA A 2 -24.70 19.46 4.79
N SER A 3 -25.41 19.24 5.90
CA SER A 3 -24.93 19.66 7.21
C SER A 3 -23.69 18.84 7.56
N ASP A 4 -22.55 19.50 7.74
CA ASP A 4 -21.34 18.90 8.27
C ASP A 4 -21.66 18.32 9.66
N VAL A 5 -21.72 17.01 9.76
CA VAL A 5 -21.96 16.34 11.03
C VAL A 5 -20.65 16.22 11.77
N TYR A 6 -20.35 17.16 12.67
CA TYR A 6 -19.21 17.07 13.58
C TYR A 6 -19.47 16.00 14.65
N LYS A 7 -19.01 14.78 14.43
CA LYS A 7 -18.96 13.75 15.47
C LYS A 7 -17.61 13.82 16.15
N ARG A 8 -17.53 14.47 17.31
CA ARG A 8 -16.35 14.41 18.20
C ARG A 8 -16.31 13.03 18.85
N GLN A 9 -15.47 12.15 18.30
CA GLN A 9 -15.21 10.83 18.88
C GLN A 9 -13.88 10.88 19.66
N PRO A 10 -13.74 10.14 20.77
CA PRO A 10 -12.45 9.96 21.43
C PRO A 10 -11.44 9.33 20.47
N TYR A 11 -10.16 9.70 20.57
CA TYR A 11 -9.07 9.23 19.67
C TYR A 11 -9.03 7.70 19.54
N HIS A 12 -9.23 6.95 20.63
CA HIS A 12 -9.27 5.49 20.61
C HIS A 12 -10.45 4.88 19.84
N ALA A 13 -11.44 5.66 19.46
CA ALA A 13 -12.58 5.20 18.67
C ALA A 13 -12.33 5.27 17.15
N ILE A 14 -11.26 5.91 16.69
CA ILE A 14 -10.89 6.04 15.27
C ILE A 14 -10.81 4.66 14.63
N ASP A 15 -10.07 3.73 15.21
CA ASP A 15 -9.86 2.37 14.65
C ASP A 15 -11.16 1.58 14.45
N THR A 16 -12.20 1.91 15.23
CA THR A 16 -13.50 1.25 15.15
C THR A 16 -14.43 1.90 14.11
N TYR A 17 -14.44 3.22 14.01
CA TYR A 17 -15.42 3.96 13.20
C TYR A 17 -14.90 4.33 11.81
N LEU A 18 -13.61 4.63 11.67
CA LEU A 18 -13.01 4.99 10.39
C LEU A 18 -13.25 3.93 9.30
N PRO A 19 -13.01 2.62 9.56
CA PRO A 19 -13.28 1.58 8.57
C PRO A 19 -14.75 1.52 8.11
N LYS A 20 -15.68 1.75 9.04
CA LYS A 20 -17.12 1.71 8.72
C LYS A 20 -17.55 2.88 7.85
N LEU A 21 -17.03 4.08 8.14
CA LEU A 21 -17.36 5.29 7.39
C LEU A 21 -16.76 5.24 5.99
N VAL A 22 -15.49 4.86 5.86
CA VAL A 22 -14.82 4.77 4.56
C VAL A 22 -15.44 3.68 3.68
N ARG A 23 -15.81 2.52 4.24
CA ARG A 23 -16.55 1.47 3.50
C ARG A 23 -17.95 1.91 3.09
N ALA A 24 -18.57 2.83 3.81
CA ALA A 24 -19.84 3.45 3.42
C ALA A 24 -19.68 4.53 2.33
N GLY A 25 -18.42 4.80 1.89
CA GLY A 25 -18.14 5.80 0.87
C GLY A 25 -17.95 7.23 1.40
N GLU A 26 -17.90 7.38 2.73
CA GLU A 26 -17.72 8.69 3.35
C GLU A 26 -16.25 9.13 3.35
N ARG A 27 -16.05 10.45 3.29
CA ARG A 27 -14.75 11.10 3.43
C ARG A 27 -14.55 11.56 4.84
N VAL A 28 -13.47 11.16 5.47
CA VAL A 28 -13.22 11.40 6.90
C VAL A 28 -11.97 12.23 7.07
N ALA A 29 -12.13 13.46 7.59
CA ALA A 29 -11.01 14.30 7.98
C ALA A 29 -10.56 13.94 9.40
N ILE A 30 -9.31 13.54 9.54
CA ILE A 30 -8.65 13.31 10.82
C ILE A 30 -8.03 14.62 11.28
N CYS A 31 -8.45 15.07 12.47
CA CYS A 31 -7.99 16.33 13.05
C CYS A 31 -7.26 16.07 14.36
N GLU A 32 -6.02 16.52 14.47
CA GLU A 32 -5.19 16.36 15.66
C GLU A 32 -4.78 17.71 16.27
N GLN A 33 -4.24 17.63 17.47
CA GLN A 33 -3.62 18.77 18.15
C GLN A 33 -2.22 18.97 17.58
N LEU A 34 -1.93 20.15 17.04
CA LEU A 34 -0.64 20.50 16.43
C LEU A 34 0.38 21.03 17.45
N GLU A 35 -0.04 21.25 18.71
CA GLU A 35 0.77 21.83 19.78
C GLU A 35 0.64 20.97 21.05
N ASP A 36 1.74 20.88 21.81
CA ASP A 36 1.72 20.17 23.09
C ASP A 36 0.88 20.96 24.13
N PRO A 37 -0.21 20.36 24.67
CA PRO A 37 -1.06 21.01 25.67
C PRO A 37 -0.32 21.49 26.91
N LYS A 38 0.84 20.91 27.24
CA LYS A 38 1.66 21.28 28.39
C LYS A 38 2.49 22.54 28.18
N GLN A 39 2.70 22.94 26.91
CA GLN A 39 3.55 24.07 26.54
C GLN A 39 2.75 25.33 26.18
N VAL A 40 1.43 25.19 25.95
CA VAL A 40 0.58 26.31 25.50
C VAL A 40 -0.37 26.75 26.61
N ARG A 41 -0.38 28.08 26.90
CA ARG A 41 -1.38 28.70 27.77
C ARG A 41 -2.60 29.11 26.93
N GLY A 42 -3.65 28.28 26.89
CA GLY A 42 -4.89 28.57 26.17
C GLY A 42 -5.42 27.40 25.37
N LEU A 43 -6.20 27.69 24.30
CA LEU A 43 -6.73 26.67 23.40
C LEU A 43 -5.62 26.18 22.47
N VAL A 44 -5.38 24.87 22.52
CA VAL A 44 -4.40 24.18 21.65
C VAL A 44 -4.88 24.25 20.19
N LYS A 45 -3.97 24.64 19.29
CA LYS A 45 -4.24 24.67 17.86
C LYS A 45 -4.48 23.26 17.33
N ARG A 46 -5.54 23.10 16.53
CA ARG A 46 -5.88 21.84 15.85
C ARG A 46 -5.86 22.04 14.35
N GLY A 47 -5.49 20.99 13.63
CA GLY A 47 -5.48 20.99 12.17
C GLY A 47 -5.86 19.62 11.62
N VAL A 48 -6.34 19.61 10.39
CA VAL A 48 -6.55 18.38 9.64
C VAL A 48 -5.15 17.88 9.24
N ILE A 49 -4.85 16.65 9.64
CA ILE A 49 -3.59 15.98 9.34
C ILE A 49 -3.73 14.99 8.19
N GLU A 50 -4.94 14.52 7.94
CA GLU A 50 -5.22 13.53 6.89
C GLU A 50 -6.70 13.59 6.50
N LEU A 51 -6.98 13.44 5.21
CA LEU A 51 -8.32 13.20 4.67
C LEU A 51 -8.38 11.79 4.09
N VAL A 52 -8.99 10.87 4.82
CA VAL A 52 -9.17 9.47 4.38
C VAL A 52 -10.40 9.37 3.49
N THR A 53 -10.24 8.79 2.31
CA THR A 53 -11.29 8.57 1.32
C THR A 53 -11.32 7.12 0.85
N PRO A 54 -12.38 6.63 0.19
CA PRO A 54 -12.44 5.23 -0.28
C PRO A 54 -11.29 4.80 -1.18
N GLY A 55 -10.73 5.74 -1.97
CA GLY A 55 -9.61 5.49 -2.89
C GLY A 55 -8.22 5.71 -2.25
N ILE A 56 -8.16 6.27 -1.04
CA ILE A 56 -6.88 6.59 -0.37
C ILE A 56 -6.91 6.01 1.03
N VAL A 57 -6.44 4.77 1.17
CA VAL A 57 -6.41 4.04 2.44
C VAL A 57 -5.08 3.33 2.60
N LEU A 58 -4.40 3.53 3.73
CA LEU A 58 -3.18 2.83 4.11
C LEU A 58 -3.39 1.81 5.23
N GLY A 59 -4.52 1.90 5.95
CA GLY A 59 -4.80 1.06 7.12
C GLY A 59 -5.35 -0.33 6.77
N ASP A 60 -4.71 -1.40 7.26
CA ASP A 60 -5.14 -2.79 7.03
C ASP A 60 -6.56 -3.09 7.54
N ASN A 61 -7.02 -2.37 8.56
CA ASN A 61 -8.38 -2.54 9.11
C ASN A 61 -9.50 -2.19 8.11
N ILE A 62 -9.16 -1.43 7.06
CA ILE A 62 -10.10 -0.96 6.04
C ILE A 62 -9.97 -1.78 4.76
N LEU A 63 -8.73 -2.14 4.41
CA LEU A 63 -8.37 -2.83 3.17
C LEU A 63 -8.73 -4.32 3.25
N ALA A 64 -9.23 -4.87 2.16
CA ALA A 64 -9.27 -6.32 1.97
C ALA A 64 -7.87 -6.82 1.60
N ASN A 65 -7.42 -7.91 2.24
CA ASN A 65 -6.04 -8.37 2.11
C ASN A 65 -5.65 -8.73 0.67
N LYS A 66 -6.53 -9.42 -0.05
CA LYS A 66 -6.31 -9.90 -1.42
C LYS A 66 -6.93 -8.99 -2.51
N GLU A 67 -7.15 -7.71 -2.21
CA GLU A 67 -7.71 -6.74 -3.15
C GLU A 67 -6.88 -5.47 -3.20
N ASN A 68 -6.79 -4.90 -4.40
CA ASN A 68 -6.29 -3.54 -4.58
C ASN A 68 -7.37 -2.52 -4.21
N ALA A 69 -6.94 -1.36 -3.74
CA ALA A 69 -7.80 -0.21 -3.47
C ALA A 69 -7.40 0.95 -4.39
N PHE A 70 -7.75 0.83 -5.67
CA PHE A 70 -7.37 1.85 -6.64
C PHE A 70 -8.15 3.16 -6.46
N LEU A 71 -7.42 4.27 -6.42
CA LEU A 71 -7.88 5.59 -6.80
C LEU A 71 -7.68 5.72 -8.31
N ALA A 72 -8.72 6.08 -9.06
CA ALA A 72 -8.58 6.39 -10.47
C ALA A 72 -8.70 7.90 -10.73
N SER A 73 -8.05 8.35 -11.79
CA SER A 73 -8.20 9.70 -12.33
C SER A 73 -8.56 9.60 -13.80
N VAL A 74 -9.58 10.34 -14.23
CA VAL A 74 -9.99 10.42 -15.62
C VAL A 74 -9.86 11.85 -16.11
N TYR A 75 -9.20 12.02 -17.26
CA TYR A 75 -9.06 13.29 -17.95
C TYR A 75 -9.64 13.21 -19.36
N PHE A 76 -10.65 14.03 -19.64
CA PHE A 76 -11.26 14.13 -20.97
C PHE A 76 -10.47 15.11 -21.84
N GLY A 77 -9.46 14.58 -22.54
CA GLY A 77 -8.68 15.36 -23.49
C GLY A 77 -9.42 15.66 -24.81
N ARG A 78 -8.76 16.40 -25.71
CA ARG A 78 -9.36 16.78 -27.01
C ARG A 78 -9.50 15.61 -27.97
N GLN A 79 -8.55 14.69 -27.99
CA GLN A 79 -8.51 13.54 -28.91
C GLN A 79 -8.72 12.21 -28.19
N THR A 80 -8.14 12.07 -27.01
CA THR A 80 -8.16 10.85 -26.21
C THR A 80 -8.62 11.17 -24.79
N THR A 81 -9.21 10.19 -24.13
CA THR A 81 -9.44 10.21 -22.69
C THR A 81 -8.28 9.51 -22.00
N GLY A 82 -7.65 10.19 -21.05
CA GLY A 82 -6.60 9.65 -20.23
C GLY A 82 -7.17 9.06 -18.94
N VAL A 83 -6.57 7.96 -18.48
CA VAL A 83 -6.91 7.39 -17.18
C VAL A 83 -5.64 6.94 -16.47
N ALA A 84 -5.62 7.12 -15.16
CA ALA A 84 -4.57 6.60 -14.30
C ALA A 84 -5.19 5.92 -13.08
N PHE A 85 -4.52 4.90 -12.56
CA PHE A 85 -4.94 4.14 -11.38
C PHE A 85 -3.77 4.03 -10.42
N LEU A 86 -3.99 4.37 -9.17
CA LEU A 86 -2.98 4.24 -8.11
C LEU A 86 -3.57 3.49 -6.92
N ASP A 87 -2.89 2.45 -6.48
CA ASP A 87 -3.08 1.87 -5.16
C ASP A 87 -1.98 2.38 -4.22
N ILE A 88 -2.32 3.34 -3.36
CA ILE A 88 -1.36 3.95 -2.42
C ILE A 88 -0.81 2.92 -1.42
N SER A 89 -1.56 1.84 -1.15
CA SER A 89 -1.14 0.82 -0.17
C SER A 89 -0.06 -0.13 -0.71
N THR A 90 0.06 -0.26 -2.03
CA THR A 90 1.05 -1.13 -2.69
C THR A 90 2.08 -0.36 -3.51
N GLY A 91 1.75 0.89 -3.89
CA GLY A 91 2.55 1.71 -4.80
C GLY A 91 2.34 1.37 -6.27
N GLU A 92 1.40 0.48 -6.61
CA GLU A 92 1.06 0.16 -8.01
C GLU A 92 0.43 1.38 -8.69
N PHE A 93 1.06 1.86 -9.76
CA PHE A 93 0.61 3.03 -10.49
C PHE A 93 0.53 2.70 -11.99
N TYR A 94 -0.68 2.76 -12.54
CA TYR A 94 -0.96 2.45 -13.95
C TYR A 94 -1.48 3.67 -14.69
N VAL A 95 -1.18 3.76 -15.99
CA VAL A 95 -1.67 4.81 -16.87
C VAL A 95 -2.01 4.27 -18.25
N ALA A 96 -3.08 4.80 -18.83
CA ALA A 96 -3.49 4.52 -20.19
C ALA A 96 -4.16 5.75 -20.81
N GLU A 97 -4.23 5.79 -22.14
CA GLU A 97 -5.07 6.74 -22.86
C GLU A 97 -5.68 6.11 -24.11
N GLY A 98 -6.89 6.53 -24.47
CA GLY A 98 -7.59 5.99 -25.61
C GLY A 98 -9.01 6.51 -25.72
N SER A 99 -9.90 5.73 -26.31
CA SER A 99 -11.32 6.04 -26.41
C SER A 99 -12.05 5.89 -25.06
N ASP A 100 -13.18 6.60 -24.89
CA ASP A 100 -14.02 6.48 -23.69
C ASP A 100 -14.42 5.02 -23.44
N ASN A 101 -14.68 4.24 -24.51
CA ASN A 101 -15.01 2.81 -24.40
C ASN A 101 -13.83 1.96 -23.87
N TYR A 102 -12.59 2.28 -24.26
CA TYR A 102 -11.42 1.60 -23.73
C TYR A 102 -11.23 1.92 -22.25
N VAL A 103 -11.40 3.18 -21.87
CA VAL A 103 -11.30 3.63 -20.48
C VAL A 103 -12.43 2.99 -19.62
N ASP A 104 -13.67 2.85 -20.14
CA ASP A 104 -14.76 2.13 -19.42
C ASP A 104 -14.40 0.67 -19.14
N LYS A 105 -13.74 0.00 -20.09
CA LYS A 105 -13.23 -1.37 -19.85
C LYS A 105 -12.18 -1.41 -18.74
N LEU A 106 -11.21 -0.48 -18.74
CA LEU A 106 -10.21 -0.39 -17.69
C LEU A 106 -10.83 -0.13 -16.32
N ILE A 107 -11.75 0.83 -16.20
CA ILE A 107 -12.49 1.12 -14.97
C ILE A 107 -13.26 -0.11 -14.49
N SER A 108 -13.90 -0.82 -15.41
CA SER A 108 -14.69 -2.02 -15.09
C SER A 108 -13.82 -3.19 -14.62
N ASN A 109 -12.63 -3.36 -15.19
CA ASN A 109 -11.71 -4.45 -14.87
C ASN A 109 -10.90 -4.18 -13.58
N LEU A 110 -10.44 -2.95 -13.37
CA LEU A 110 -9.66 -2.57 -12.18
C LEU A 110 -10.53 -2.14 -11.00
N ALA A 111 -11.82 -1.86 -11.24
CA ALA A 111 -12.85 -1.56 -10.25
C ALA A 111 -12.39 -0.57 -9.16
N PRO A 112 -11.97 0.67 -9.52
CA PRO A 112 -11.45 1.64 -8.58
C PRO A 112 -12.47 1.97 -7.50
N LYS A 113 -12.00 2.19 -6.28
CA LYS A 113 -12.84 2.54 -5.13
C LYS A 113 -13.30 4.00 -5.16
N GLU A 114 -12.57 4.86 -5.84
CA GLU A 114 -12.87 6.28 -6.04
C GLU A 114 -12.33 6.74 -7.39
N ILE A 115 -13.05 7.65 -8.06
CA ILE A 115 -12.63 8.25 -9.33
C ILE A 115 -12.63 9.76 -9.23
N ILE A 116 -11.50 10.39 -9.55
CA ILE A 116 -11.40 11.83 -9.67
C ILE A 116 -11.45 12.23 -11.15
N TYR A 117 -12.08 13.36 -11.46
CA TYR A 117 -12.17 13.86 -12.83
C TYR A 117 -12.39 15.38 -12.86
N GLN A 118 -12.33 15.98 -14.05
CA GLN A 118 -12.50 17.41 -14.27
C GLN A 118 -13.91 17.89 -13.92
N ARG A 119 -14.01 19.01 -13.22
CA ARG A 119 -15.27 19.72 -13.00
C ARG A 119 -15.85 20.22 -14.33
N GLY A 120 -17.17 20.11 -14.50
CA GLY A 120 -17.88 20.50 -15.73
C GLY A 120 -18.01 19.38 -16.75
N TYR A 121 -17.51 18.17 -16.43
CA TYR A 121 -17.63 16.99 -17.29
C TYR A 121 -18.57 15.92 -16.73
N GLU A 122 -19.47 16.28 -15.81
CA GLU A 122 -20.36 15.36 -15.10
C GLU A 122 -21.26 14.56 -16.04
N ASP A 123 -21.85 15.22 -17.04
CA ASP A 123 -22.73 14.58 -18.02
C ASP A 123 -21.95 13.58 -18.89
N ARG A 124 -20.77 13.98 -19.38
CA ARG A 124 -19.89 13.12 -20.17
C ARG A 124 -19.42 11.92 -19.36
N PHE A 125 -18.99 12.14 -18.10
CA PHE A 125 -18.58 11.09 -17.19
C PHE A 125 -19.72 10.07 -16.98
N SER A 126 -20.92 10.55 -16.65
CA SER A 126 -22.07 9.69 -16.40
C SER A 126 -22.51 8.92 -17.63
N ALA A 127 -22.43 9.54 -18.82
CA ALA A 127 -22.75 8.89 -20.09
C ALA A 127 -21.73 7.79 -20.45
N ALA A 128 -20.44 8.02 -20.21
CA ALA A 128 -19.36 7.09 -20.56
C ALA A 128 -19.23 5.93 -19.55
N PHE A 129 -19.27 6.22 -18.25
CA PHE A 129 -18.88 5.27 -17.19
C PHE A 129 -20.01 4.94 -16.21
N GLY A 130 -21.15 5.64 -16.28
CA GLY A 130 -22.28 5.48 -15.38
C GLY A 130 -22.17 6.31 -14.11
N SER A 131 -23.22 6.22 -13.25
CA SER A 131 -23.38 7.08 -12.05
C SER A 131 -23.13 6.39 -10.71
N LYS A 132 -22.65 5.13 -10.71
CA LYS A 132 -22.53 4.32 -9.49
C LYS A 132 -21.17 4.43 -8.77
N HIS A 133 -20.25 5.21 -9.32
CA HIS A 133 -18.91 5.37 -8.77
C HIS A 133 -18.87 6.44 -7.68
N TYR A 134 -18.05 6.22 -6.66
CA TYR A 134 -17.66 7.29 -5.74
C TYR A 134 -16.74 8.25 -6.49
N THR A 135 -17.15 9.51 -6.62
CA THR A 135 -16.43 10.46 -7.47
C THR A 135 -16.07 11.74 -6.73
N TYR A 136 -14.98 12.37 -7.19
CA TYR A 136 -14.62 13.71 -6.79
C TYR A 136 -14.18 14.55 -8.00
N ARG A 137 -14.55 15.83 -8.00
CA ARG A 137 -14.30 16.74 -9.10
C ARG A 137 -13.20 17.71 -8.74
N LEU A 138 -12.18 17.76 -9.57
CA LEU A 138 -11.08 18.70 -9.46
C LEU A 138 -11.22 19.82 -10.51
N ASP A 139 -10.69 20.98 -10.21
CA ASP A 139 -10.68 22.09 -11.14
C ASP A 139 -9.80 21.79 -12.36
N GLU A 140 -10.12 22.36 -13.53
CA GLU A 140 -9.48 22.06 -14.81
C GLU A 140 -7.96 22.30 -14.79
N TRP A 141 -7.48 23.31 -14.09
CA TRP A 141 -6.06 23.63 -14.01
C TRP A 141 -5.19 22.51 -13.40
N VAL A 142 -5.79 21.64 -12.57
CA VAL A 142 -5.10 20.49 -11.98
C VAL A 142 -4.63 19.51 -13.05
N PHE A 143 -5.31 19.48 -14.19
CA PHE A 143 -5.01 18.56 -15.29
C PHE A 143 -4.07 19.15 -16.34
N SER A 144 -3.34 20.23 -16.03
CA SER A 144 -2.32 20.80 -16.93
C SER A 144 -1.23 19.78 -17.22
N GLU A 145 -1.02 19.43 -18.51
CA GLU A 145 -0.03 18.42 -18.91
C GLU A 145 1.39 18.79 -18.47
N GLU A 146 1.81 20.04 -18.72
CA GLU A 146 3.18 20.50 -18.41
C GLU A 146 3.47 20.37 -16.91
N VAL A 147 2.57 20.88 -16.07
CA VAL A 147 2.70 20.83 -14.60
C VAL A 147 2.71 19.38 -14.10
N ASN A 148 1.85 18.55 -14.66
CA ASN A 148 1.73 17.16 -14.26
C ASN A 148 2.92 16.30 -14.71
N ARG A 149 3.48 16.58 -15.87
CA ARG A 149 4.73 15.97 -16.36
C ARG A 149 5.90 16.29 -15.42
N GLU A 150 6.06 17.55 -15.05
CA GLU A 150 7.08 17.97 -14.10
C GLU A 150 6.89 17.31 -12.73
N LYS A 151 5.65 17.25 -12.23
CA LYS A 151 5.30 16.61 -10.95
C LYS A 151 5.63 15.13 -10.96
N LEU A 152 5.33 14.40 -12.03
CA LEU A 152 5.68 12.98 -12.18
C LEU A 152 7.20 12.78 -12.28
N CYS A 153 7.91 13.61 -13.04
CA CYS A 153 9.37 13.54 -13.09
C CYS A 153 10.02 13.77 -11.71
N LYS A 154 9.50 14.71 -10.95
CA LYS A 154 9.95 14.98 -9.58
C LYS A 154 9.65 13.77 -8.66
N GLN A 155 8.45 13.21 -8.73
CA GLN A 155 8.06 12.05 -7.93
C GLN A 155 8.97 10.84 -8.18
N PHE A 156 9.28 10.56 -9.45
CA PHE A 156 10.12 9.42 -9.83
C PHE A 156 11.62 9.73 -9.85
N THR A 157 12.01 10.93 -9.44
CA THR A 157 13.41 11.38 -9.42
C THR A 157 14.09 11.19 -10.79
N THR A 158 13.41 11.56 -11.86
CA THR A 158 13.86 11.43 -13.25
C THR A 158 13.75 12.74 -14.01
N THR A 159 14.52 12.88 -15.08
CA THR A 159 14.44 14.04 -16.00
C THR A 159 13.45 13.83 -17.15
N SER A 160 13.01 12.59 -17.39
CA SER A 160 12.13 12.23 -18.50
C SER A 160 11.32 10.99 -18.18
N LEU A 161 10.10 10.93 -18.71
CA LEU A 161 9.20 9.77 -18.56
C LEU A 161 9.41 8.68 -19.62
N LYS A 162 10.43 8.83 -20.50
CA LYS A 162 10.76 7.88 -21.57
C LYS A 162 11.05 6.47 -21.05
N GLY A 163 11.76 6.36 -19.91
CA GLY A 163 12.08 5.09 -19.28
C GLY A 163 10.87 4.27 -18.83
N PHE A 164 9.72 4.93 -18.63
CA PHE A 164 8.45 4.28 -18.29
C PHE A 164 7.55 4.01 -19.52
N GLY A 165 7.99 4.39 -20.74
CA GLY A 165 7.23 4.20 -21.97
C GLY A 165 5.99 5.09 -22.13
N VAL A 166 5.85 6.15 -21.32
CA VAL A 166 4.67 7.02 -21.25
C VAL A 166 4.92 8.44 -21.73
N ASP A 167 6.10 8.74 -22.25
CA ASP A 167 6.51 10.11 -22.62
C ASP A 167 5.64 10.72 -23.72
N HIS A 168 5.06 9.92 -24.60
CA HIS A 168 4.18 10.34 -25.68
C HIS A 168 2.72 10.54 -25.26
N PHE A 169 2.36 10.13 -24.04
CA PHE A 169 1.02 10.36 -23.50
C PHE A 169 0.84 11.84 -23.13
N THR A 170 -0.35 12.36 -23.39
CA THR A 170 -0.79 13.70 -23.01
C THR A 170 -1.93 13.63 -22.00
N SER A 171 -3.03 13.00 -22.40
CA SER A 171 -4.20 12.82 -21.54
C SER A 171 -3.92 11.89 -20.35
N GLY A 172 -3.11 10.84 -20.57
CA GLY A 172 -2.69 9.93 -19.51
C GLY A 172 -1.81 10.61 -18.46
N ILE A 173 -0.86 11.46 -18.89
CA ILE A 173 0.00 12.25 -17.99
C ILE A 173 -0.83 13.23 -17.16
N SER A 174 -1.81 13.91 -17.80
CA SER A 174 -2.73 14.81 -17.09
C SER A 174 -3.52 14.09 -16.01
N ALA A 175 -4.02 12.88 -16.31
CA ALA A 175 -4.72 12.05 -15.35
C ALA A 175 -3.80 11.57 -14.21
N ALA A 176 -2.59 11.10 -14.54
CA ALA A 176 -1.65 10.60 -13.54
C ALA A 176 -1.16 11.69 -12.56
N GLY A 177 -0.84 12.87 -13.08
CA GLY A 177 -0.43 14.01 -12.24
C GLY A 177 -1.55 14.53 -11.34
N ALA A 178 -2.81 14.46 -11.80
CA ALA A 178 -3.96 14.82 -10.97
C ALA A 178 -4.11 13.90 -9.75
N ILE A 179 -3.71 12.62 -9.84
CA ILE A 179 -3.64 11.72 -8.67
C ILE A 179 -2.63 12.26 -7.65
N LEU A 180 -1.40 12.62 -8.08
CA LEU A 180 -0.40 13.17 -7.16
C LEU A 180 -0.86 14.48 -6.51
N TYR A 181 -1.54 15.34 -7.27
CA TYR A 181 -2.17 16.54 -6.69
C TYR A 181 -3.22 16.18 -5.65
N TYR A 182 -4.06 15.18 -5.93
CA TYR A 182 -5.10 14.77 -5.00
C TYR A 182 -4.54 14.18 -3.71
N LEU A 183 -3.42 13.45 -3.77
CA LEU A 183 -2.71 12.98 -2.58
C LEU A 183 -2.18 14.14 -1.74
N GLU A 184 -1.59 15.17 -2.36
CA GLU A 184 -1.17 16.39 -1.65
C GLU A 184 -2.36 17.11 -1.01
N PHE A 185 -3.47 17.24 -1.73
CA PHE A 185 -4.70 17.87 -1.25
C PHE A 185 -5.31 17.12 -0.05
N THR A 186 -5.14 15.81 0.00
CA THR A 186 -5.61 14.95 1.10
C THR A 186 -4.56 14.74 2.20
N GLU A 187 -3.47 15.51 2.20
CA GLU A 187 -2.36 15.49 3.16
C GLU A 187 -1.57 14.16 3.19
N HIS A 188 -1.61 13.38 2.11
CA HIS A 188 -0.75 12.20 1.93
C HIS A 188 0.55 12.60 1.25
N ARG A 189 1.53 13.06 2.02
CA ARG A 189 2.80 13.61 1.51
C ARG A 189 3.92 12.56 1.47
N ASP A 190 3.84 11.55 2.31
CA ASP A 190 4.87 10.50 2.44
C ASP A 190 4.60 9.35 1.47
N ILE A 191 4.86 9.62 0.18
CA ILE A 191 4.60 8.72 -0.95
C ILE A 191 5.89 8.24 -1.65
N ALA A 192 7.01 8.20 -0.93
CA ALA A 192 8.32 7.82 -1.48
C ALA A 192 8.38 6.38 -2.03
N HIS A 193 7.43 5.52 -1.65
CA HIS A 193 7.29 4.16 -2.19
C HIS A 193 6.72 4.12 -3.62
N ILE A 194 6.04 5.17 -4.08
CA ILE A 194 5.55 5.28 -5.46
C ILE A 194 6.71 5.72 -6.35
N ARG A 195 7.42 4.75 -6.95
CA ARG A 195 8.67 4.99 -7.69
C ARG A 195 8.56 4.81 -9.19
N SER A 196 7.47 4.26 -9.68
CA SER A 196 7.29 3.94 -11.10
C SER A 196 5.84 4.09 -11.52
N ILE A 197 5.65 4.24 -12.81
CA ILE A 197 4.35 4.21 -13.45
C ILE A 197 4.42 3.22 -14.61
N SER A 198 3.42 2.35 -14.72
CA SER A 198 3.34 1.33 -15.75
C SER A 198 2.26 1.69 -16.76
N ARG A 199 2.61 1.60 -18.03
CA ARG A 199 1.67 1.76 -19.12
C ARG A 199 0.81 0.50 -19.25
N ILE A 200 -0.49 0.68 -19.50
CA ILE A 200 -1.38 -0.40 -19.93
C ILE A 200 -1.65 -0.20 -21.42
N ASP A 201 -1.22 -1.19 -22.21
CA ASP A 201 -1.45 -1.21 -23.65
C ASP A 201 -2.71 -2.01 -23.99
N GLN A 202 -3.52 -1.45 -24.89
CA GLN A 202 -4.75 -2.10 -25.30
C GLN A 202 -4.50 -3.44 -26.01
N ASP A 203 -3.37 -3.54 -26.70
CA ASP A 203 -3.05 -4.70 -27.51
C ASP A 203 -2.46 -5.88 -26.73
N ASP A 204 -1.98 -5.67 -25.51
CA ASP A 204 -1.33 -6.70 -24.70
C ASP A 204 -2.32 -7.67 -24.03
N TYR A 205 -3.58 -7.24 -23.87
CA TYR A 205 -4.57 -7.95 -23.07
C TYR A 205 -5.86 -8.28 -23.81
N VAL A 206 -6.56 -9.32 -23.34
CA VAL A 206 -7.93 -9.61 -23.70
C VAL A 206 -8.87 -8.76 -22.84
N TRP A 207 -9.58 -7.84 -23.45
CA TRP A 207 -10.47 -6.93 -22.73
C TRP A 207 -11.88 -7.50 -22.64
N VAL A 208 -12.36 -7.66 -21.42
CA VAL A 208 -13.71 -8.14 -21.12
C VAL A 208 -14.54 -6.94 -20.68
N ASP A 209 -15.75 -6.80 -21.26
CA ASP A 209 -16.67 -5.73 -20.87
C ASP A 209 -17.38 -6.03 -19.54
N LYS A 210 -17.97 -4.99 -18.94
CA LYS A 210 -18.66 -5.08 -17.64
C LYS A 210 -19.82 -6.07 -17.61
N PHE A 211 -20.50 -6.31 -18.74
CA PHE A 211 -21.59 -7.27 -18.80
C PHE A 211 -21.06 -8.70 -18.77
N THR A 212 -20.00 -8.95 -19.50
CA THR A 212 -19.31 -10.25 -19.51
C THR A 212 -18.70 -10.56 -18.15
N ILE A 213 -18.00 -9.60 -17.51
CA ILE A 213 -17.48 -9.76 -16.14
C ILE A 213 -18.58 -10.18 -15.18
N ARG A 214 -19.73 -9.50 -15.23
CA ARG A 214 -20.87 -9.78 -14.38
C ARG A 214 -21.55 -11.11 -14.72
N ASN A 215 -21.75 -11.40 -15.99
CA ASN A 215 -22.45 -12.63 -16.42
C ASN A 215 -21.62 -13.89 -16.20
N LEU A 216 -20.30 -13.80 -16.32
CA LEU A 216 -19.38 -14.88 -15.96
C LEU A 216 -19.09 -14.95 -14.46
N GLU A 217 -19.65 -14.04 -13.66
CA GLU A 217 -19.44 -13.95 -12.22
C GLU A 217 -17.94 -13.98 -11.84
N LEU A 218 -17.10 -13.21 -12.56
CA LEU A 218 -15.65 -13.30 -12.40
C LEU A 218 -15.19 -12.86 -10.98
N PHE A 219 -15.78 -11.79 -10.44
CA PHE A 219 -15.37 -11.22 -9.14
C PHE A 219 -16.51 -11.10 -8.12
N SER A 220 -17.75 -11.28 -8.54
CA SER A 220 -18.93 -11.19 -7.68
C SER A 220 -20.01 -12.14 -8.15
N SER A 221 -20.72 -12.79 -7.22
CA SER A 221 -21.86 -13.66 -7.55
C SER A 221 -23.14 -12.87 -7.69
N ASN A 222 -23.91 -13.13 -8.75
CA ASN A 222 -25.21 -12.52 -9.01
C ASN A 222 -26.32 -13.02 -8.04
N GLY A 223 -26.11 -14.15 -7.40
CA GLY A 223 -27.08 -14.79 -6.50
C GLY A 223 -27.02 -14.32 -5.05
N GLY A 224 -26.20 -13.29 -4.72
CA GLY A 224 -26.01 -12.82 -3.35
C GLY A 224 -25.34 -13.84 -2.42
N ARG A 225 -24.78 -14.92 -2.95
CA ARG A 225 -23.99 -15.89 -2.19
C ARG A 225 -22.58 -15.35 -2.01
N GLU A 226 -22.13 -15.27 -0.79
CA GLU A 226 -20.75 -14.89 -0.49
C GLU A 226 -19.76 -15.96 -0.97
N LYS A 227 -18.62 -15.53 -1.50
CA LYS A 227 -17.48 -16.37 -1.92
C LYS A 227 -17.83 -17.47 -2.95
N CYS A 228 -18.63 -17.13 -3.93
CA CYS A 228 -19.03 -18.03 -5.02
C CYS A 228 -18.68 -17.51 -6.42
N SER A 229 -17.87 -16.45 -6.51
CA SER A 229 -17.37 -15.95 -7.81
C SER A 229 -16.31 -16.89 -8.39
N PHE A 230 -16.04 -16.75 -9.69
CA PHE A 230 -14.97 -17.52 -10.34
C PHE A 230 -13.62 -17.30 -9.62
N ALA A 231 -13.27 -16.05 -9.29
CA ALA A 231 -12.05 -15.74 -8.56
C ALA A 231 -12.01 -16.42 -7.18
N ASP A 232 -13.13 -16.44 -6.43
CA ASP A 232 -13.19 -17.08 -5.12
C ASP A 232 -12.94 -18.60 -5.18
N VAL A 233 -13.46 -19.24 -6.24
CA VAL A 233 -13.34 -20.71 -6.41
C VAL A 233 -11.91 -21.12 -6.75
N ILE A 234 -11.23 -20.34 -7.62
CA ILE A 234 -9.87 -20.69 -8.09
C ILE A 234 -8.77 -20.12 -7.19
N ASP A 235 -9.06 -19.14 -6.33
CA ASP A 235 -8.05 -18.53 -5.44
C ASP A 235 -7.55 -19.54 -4.42
N ARG A 236 -6.34 -20.07 -4.67
CA ARG A 236 -5.56 -20.91 -3.76
C ARG A 236 -4.26 -20.23 -3.35
N THR A 237 -4.15 -18.90 -3.60
CA THR A 237 -2.96 -18.14 -3.25
C THR A 237 -2.75 -18.08 -1.74
N LEU A 238 -1.49 -18.20 -1.33
CA LEU A 238 -1.11 -18.23 0.10
C LEU A 238 -0.80 -16.82 0.62
N THR A 239 -0.41 -15.90 -0.26
CA THR A 239 -0.05 -14.53 0.12
C THR A 239 -1.09 -13.52 -0.35
N PRO A 240 -1.25 -12.39 0.36
CA PRO A 240 -2.10 -11.28 -0.12
C PRO A 240 -1.65 -10.73 -1.49
N MET A 241 -0.32 -10.61 -1.72
CA MET A 241 0.26 -10.18 -2.99
C MET A 241 -0.13 -11.12 -4.14
N GLY A 242 -0.02 -12.44 -3.91
CA GLY A 242 -0.46 -13.45 -4.88
C GLY A 242 -1.94 -13.36 -5.20
N GLY A 243 -2.80 -13.09 -4.20
CA GLY A 243 -4.24 -12.90 -4.41
C GLY A 243 -4.56 -11.68 -5.27
N ARG A 244 -3.86 -10.54 -5.05
CA ARG A 244 -3.97 -9.35 -5.90
C ARG A 244 -3.50 -9.63 -7.32
N LEU A 245 -2.39 -10.32 -7.48
CA LEU A 245 -1.86 -10.71 -8.80
C LEU A 245 -2.82 -11.62 -9.55
N LEU A 246 -3.39 -12.63 -8.88
CA LEU A 246 -4.37 -13.54 -9.49
C LEU A 246 -5.60 -12.77 -10.00
N LYS A 247 -6.17 -11.87 -9.19
CA LYS A 247 -7.31 -11.05 -9.61
C LYS A 247 -6.96 -10.17 -10.81
N ARG A 248 -5.76 -9.61 -10.84
CA ARG A 248 -5.28 -8.83 -11.99
C ARG A 248 -5.14 -9.70 -13.25
N TRP A 249 -4.62 -10.91 -13.15
CA TRP A 249 -4.53 -11.84 -14.28
C TRP A 249 -5.90 -12.26 -14.83
N ILE A 250 -6.90 -12.41 -13.95
CA ILE A 250 -8.28 -12.67 -14.38
C ILE A 250 -8.88 -11.44 -15.05
N ALA A 251 -8.63 -10.24 -14.51
CA ALA A 251 -9.14 -8.98 -15.05
C ALA A 251 -8.52 -8.62 -16.41
N MET A 252 -7.23 -8.92 -16.59
CA MET A 252 -6.44 -8.55 -17.76
C MET A 252 -5.64 -9.75 -18.26
N PRO A 253 -6.29 -10.76 -18.89
CA PRO A 253 -5.59 -11.91 -19.45
C PRO A 253 -4.67 -11.48 -20.59
N VAL A 254 -3.41 -11.90 -20.55
CA VAL A 254 -2.42 -11.61 -21.60
C VAL A 254 -2.75 -12.35 -22.90
N LYS A 255 -2.41 -11.74 -24.05
CA LYS A 255 -2.58 -12.34 -25.38
C LYS A 255 -1.33 -13.01 -25.89
N ASP A 256 -0.17 -12.57 -25.42
CA ASP A 256 1.11 -13.05 -25.89
C ASP A 256 1.30 -14.52 -25.51
N THR A 257 1.35 -15.37 -26.53
CA THR A 257 1.50 -16.82 -26.37
C THR A 257 2.86 -17.21 -25.80
N VAL A 258 3.89 -16.39 -25.99
CA VAL A 258 5.21 -16.63 -25.39
C VAL A 258 5.11 -16.50 -23.88
N GLN A 259 4.56 -15.38 -23.38
CA GLN A 259 4.36 -15.17 -21.94
C GLN A 259 3.43 -16.23 -21.31
N ILE A 260 2.39 -16.65 -22.05
CA ILE A 260 1.49 -17.70 -21.57
C ILE A 260 2.23 -19.02 -21.40
N ASN A 261 3.01 -19.42 -22.41
CA ASN A 261 3.77 -20.67 -22.39
C ASN A 261 4.86 -20.63 -21.29
N GLU A 262 5.57 -19.52 -21.12
CA GLU A 262 6.54 -19.36 -20.03
C GLU A 262 5.91 -19.61 -18.65
N ARG A 263 4.70 -19.07 -18.40
CA ARG A 263 3.97 -19.35 -17.16
C ARG A 263 3.53 -20.80 -17.01
N LEU A 264 3.05 -21.41 -18.11
CA LEU A 264 2.61 -22.79 -18.13
C LEU A 264 3.77 -23.77 -17.91
N ASP A 265 4.94 -23.47 -18.45
CA ASP A 265 6.12 -24.31 -18.29
C ASP A 265 6.58 -24.31 -16.82
N VAL A 266 6.59 -23.15 -16.14
CA VAL A 266 6.86 -23.08 -14.70
C VAL A 266 5.83 -23.89 -13.90
N VAL A 267 4.56 -23.81 -14.25
CA VAL A 267 3.51 -24.64 -13.62
C VAL A 267 3.74 -26.12 -13.87
N GLY A 268 4.10 -26.48 -15.12
CA GLY A 268 4.45 -27.86 -15.50
C GLY A 268 5.54 -28.43 -14.62
N HIS A 269 6.59 -27.68 -14.39
CA HIS A 269 7.71 -28.06 -13.53
C HIS A 269 7.26 -28.39 -12.09
N PHE A 270 6.42 -27.54 -11.50
CA PHE A 270 5.85 -27.79 -10.16
C PHE A 270 4.85 -28.97 -10.11
N VAL A 271 4.24 -29.33 -11.25
CA VAL A 271 3.39 -30.53 -11.34
C VAL A 271 4.24 -31.79 -11.42
N GLU A 272 5.39 -31.76 -12.10
CA GLU A 272 6.31 -32.89 -12.24
C GLU A 272 7.15 -33.12 -10.99
N ASP A 273 7.54 -32.05 -10.28
CA ASP A 273 8.31 -32.12 -9.03
C ASP A 273 7.44 -31.66 -7.84
N ALA A 274 6.75 -32.62 -7.25
CA ALA A 274 5.87 -32.37 -6.11
C ALA A 274 6.64 -31.97 -4.83
N ASP A 275 7.85 -32.47 -4.63
CA ASP A 275 8.67 -32.16 -3.44
C ASP A 275 9.16 -30.71 -3.51
N LEU A 276 9.57 -30.25 -4.68
CA LEU A 276 9.89 -28.83 -4.91
C LEU A 276 8.65 -27.96 -4.72
N ALA A 277 7.49 -28.35 -5.28
CA ALA A 277 6.24 -27.62 -5.15
C ALA A 277 5.80 -27.45 -3.68
N ASP A 278 5.96 -28.50 -2.87
CA ASP A 278 5.66 -28.44 -1.44
C ASP A 278 6.65 -27.57 -0.68
N THR A 279 7.95 -27.68 -0.96
CA THR A 279 8.98 -26.80 -0.39
C THR A 279 8.69 -25.31 -0.69
N VAL A 280 8.43 -24.99 -1.96
CA VAL A 280 8.06 -23.63 -2.37
C VAL A 280 6.80 -23.16 -1.68
N ARG A 281 5.75 -23.99 -1.58
CA ARG A 281 4.50 -23.66 -0.92
C ARG A 281 4.68 -23.36 0.57
N GLU A 282 5.49 -24.15 1.28
CA GLU A 282 5.82 -23.92 2.69
C GLU A 282 6.50 -22.55 2.90
N GLN A 283 7.50 -22.25 2.07
CA GLN A 283 8.20 -20.97 2.19
C GLN A 283 7.30 -19.78 1.81
N VAL A 284 6.54 -19.88 0.74
CA VAL A 284 5.58 -18.83 0.32
C VAL A 284 4.53 -18.57 1.40
N ALA A 285 4.08 -19.59 2.14
CA ALA A 285 3.12 -19.42 3.23
C ALA A 285 3.65 -18.58 4.40
N LEU A 286 4.97 -18.48 4.56
CA LEU A 286 5.62 -17.63 5.58
C LEU A 286 5.79 -16.18 5.13
N VAL A 287 5.62 -15.88 3.84
CA VAL A 287 5.76 -14.54 3.29
C VAL A 287 4.51 -13.72 3.57
N GLY A 288 4.67 -12.63 4.30
CA GLY A 288 3.61 -11.65 4.58
C GLY A 288 3.39 -10.67 3.42
N ASP A 289 2.57 -9.63 3.67
CA ASP A 289 2.29 -8.58 2.68
C ASP A 289 3.42 -7.54 2.66
N MET A 290 4.52 -7.88 1.98
CA MET A 290 5.71 -7.02 1.91
C MET A 290 5.44 -5.70 1.17
N GLU A 291 4.55 -5.68 0.16
CA GLU A 291 4.18 -4.46 -0.57
C GLU A 291 3.55 -3.43 0.38
N ARG A 292 2.55 -3.85 1.16
CA ARG A 292 1.88 -2.97 2.12
C ARG A 292 2.76 -2.59 3.31
N ILE A 293 3.64 -3.47 3.75
CA ILE A 293 4.62 -3.13 4.78
C ILE A 293 5.59 -2.07 4.27
N ALA A 294 6.09 -2.19 3.03
CA ALA A 294 6.99 -1.22 2.42
C ALA A 294 6.34 0.17 2.30
N SER A 295 5.08 0.26 1.90
CA SER A 295 4.36 1.54 1.84
C SER A 295 4.18 2.17 3.23
N ARG A 296 3.87 1.37 4.26
CA ARG A 296 3.79 1.87 5.65
C ARG A 296 5.14 2.30 6.23
N ILE A 297 6.23 1.67 5.81
CA ILE A 297 7.59 2.13 6.15
C ILE A 297 7.82 3.52 5.55
N ALA A 298 7.50 3.72 4.27
CA ALA A 298 7.66 5.01 3.60
C ALA A 298 6.79 6.10 4.25
N ALA A 299 5.58 5.75 4.67
CA ALA A 299 4.66 6.66 5.36
C ALA A 299 4.95 6.81 6.88
N ALA A 300 6.04 6.25 7.40
CA ALA A 300 6.38 6.22 8.82
C ALA A 300 5.26 5.68 9.75
N ARG A 301 4.44 4.75 9.23
CA ARG A 301 3.29 4.16 9.93
C ARG A 301 3.47 2.67 10.25
N VAL A 302 4.64 2.12 9.98
CA VAL A 302 4.95 0.70 10.23
C VAL A 302 5.00 0.42 11.74
N THR A 303 4.47 -0.72 12.13
CA THR A 303 4.52 -1.19 13.51
C THR A 303 5.70 -2.13 13.75
N PRO A 304 6.17 -2.29 15.01
CA PRO A 304 7.25 -3.21 15.32
C PRO A 304 6.99 -4.66 14.88
N ARG A 305 5.76 -5.14 15.02
CA ARG A 305 5.39 -6.51 14.59
C ARG A 305 5.44 -6.68 13.07
N GLU A 306 5.11 -5.65 12.32
CA GLU A 306 5.22 -5.66 10.86
C GLU A 306 6.68 -5.68 10.40
N LEU A 307 7.59 -5.00 11.11
CA LEU A 307 9.04 -5.11 10.83
C LEU A 307 9.54 -6.54 11.10
N VAL A 308 9.09 -7.18 12.18
CA VAL A 308 9.42 -8.59 12.43
C VAL A 308 8.84 -9.51 11.36
N GLN A 309 7.61 -9.24 10.91
CA GLN A 309 7.00 -9.98 9.80
C GLN A 309 7.79 -9.81 8.51
N LEU A 310 8.23 -8.59 8.19
CA LEU A 310 9.10 -8.32 7.03
C LEU A 310 10.40 -9.11 7.12
N LYS A 311 11.07 -9.08 8.26
CA LYS A 311 12.28 -9.89 8.51
C LYS A 311 12.03 -11.38 8.27
N ASN A 312 10.97 -11.93 8.83
CA ASN A 312 10.64 -13.36 8.67
C ASN A 312 10.32 -13.68 7.21
N SER A 313 9.62 -12.79 6.50
CA SER A 313 9.37 -12.93 5.06
C SER A 313 10.67 -12.96 4.25
N LEU A 314 11.64 -12.09 4.57
CA LEU A 314 12.94 -12.06 3.86
C LEU A 314 13.77 -13.33 4.14
N PHE A 315 13.68 -13.95 5.32
CA PHE A 315 14.28 -15.26 5.56
C PHE A 315 13.62 -16.38 4.74
N ALA A 316 12.28 -16.37 4.64
CA ALA A 316 11.56 -17.34 3.81
C ALA A 316 11.91 -17.17 2.31
N VAL A 317 12.05 -15.93 1.85
CA VAL A 317 12.48 -15.61 0.47
C VAL A 317 13.89 -16.12 0.17
N GLU A 318 14.81 -16.11 1.12
CA GLU A 318 16.14 -16.70 0.94
C GLU A 318 16.07 -18.23 0.72
N LEU A 319 15.27 -18.93 1.53
CA LEU A 319 15.06 -20.37 1.36
C LEU A 319 14.33 -20.70 0.05
N LEU A 320 13.35 -19.87 -0.31
CA LEU A 320 12.65 -19.98 -1.60
C LEU A 320 13.62 -19.86 -2.77
N LYS A 321 14.48 -18.82 -2.76
CA LYS A 321 15.47 -18.60 -3.79
C LYS A 321 16.42 -19.78 -3.90
N ALA A 322 16.95 -20.29 -2.79
CA ALA A 322 17.83 -21.45 -2.77
C ALA A 322 17.16 -22.71 -3.34
N ALA A 323 15.88 -22.93 -3.05
CA ALA A 323 15.10 -24.04 -3.61
C ALA A 323 14.95 -23.94 -5.13
N LEU A 324 14.68 -22.74 -5.67
CA LEU A 324 14.59 -22.52 -7.11
C LEU A 324 15.96 -22.68 -7.82
N GLU A 325 17.04 -22.23 -7.19
CA GLU A 325 18.41 -22.34 -7.72
C GLU A 325 18.95 -23.78 -7.65
N SER A 326 18.38 -24.66 -6.85
CA SER A 326 18.78 -26.06 -6.77
C SER A 326 18.24 -26.94 -7.89
N THR A 327 17.40 -26.42 -8.76
CA THR A 327 16.83 -27.13 -9.93
C THR A 327 17.78 -27.07 -11.14
N ASP A 328 17.53 -27.88 -12.14
CA ASP A 328 18.23 -27.81 -13.42
C ASP A 328 17.43 -27.02 -14.49
N ASP A 329 16.41 -26.25 -14.07
CA ASP A 329 15.53 -25.49 -14.98
C ASP A 329 15.96 -24.04 -15.12
N ASP A 330 16.31 -23.60 -16.34
CA ASP A 330 16.73 -22.22 -16.63
C ASP A 330 15.67 -21.16 -16.31
N ARG A 331 14.39 -21.51 -16.36
CA ARG A 331 13.28 -20.56 -16.06
C ARG A 331 13.11 -20.34 -14.58
N LEU A 332 13.22 -21.40 -13.77
CA LEU A 332 13.23 -21.28 -12.32
C LEU A 332 14.46 -20.50 -11.85
N HIS A 333 15.62 -20.73 -12.48
CA HIS A 333 16.82 -19.91 -12.26
C HIS A 333 16.59 -18.44 -12.64
N ALA A 334 15.92 -18.16 -13.76
CA ALA A 334 15.60 -16.79 -14.17
C ALA A 334 14.64 -16.10 -13.18
N LEU A 335 13.69 -16.82 -12.60
CA LEU A 335 12.85 -16.32 -11.51
C LEU A 335 13.66 -16.06 -10.24
N ALA A 336 14.52 -17.00 -9.83
CA ALA A 336 15.39 -16.84 -8.68
C ALA A 336 16.34 -15.64 -8.82
N ALA A 337 16.86 -15.39 -10.02
CA ALA A 337 17.76 -14.25 -10.30
C ALA A 337 17.09 -12.89 -10.12
N GLN A 338 15.76 -12.80 -10.25
CA GLN A 338 15.01 -11.58 -10.01
C GLN A 338 14.78 -11.29 -8.52
N ILE A 339 15.02 -12.25 -7.63
CA ILE A 339 14.80 -12.11 -6.19
C ILE A 339 16.04 -11.48 -5.55
N ASP A 340 15.86 -10.27 -4.98
CA ASP A 340 16.86 -9.64 -4.12
C ASP A 340 16.57 -10.01 -2.66
N LEU A 341 17.58 -10.57 -1.99
CA LEU A 341 17.45 -11.03 -0.59
C LEU A 341 17.41 -9.90 0.44
N MET A 342 17.81 -8.69 0.07
CA MET A 342 17.86 -7.51 0.95
C MET A 342 18.48 -7.81 2.34
N THR A 343 19.58 -8.60 2.35
CA THR A 343 20.20 -9.12 3.57
C THR A 343 20.55 -8.04 4.59
N GLY A 344 21.03 -6.87 4.12
CA GLY A 344 21.36 -5.75 4.99
C GLY A 344 20.16 -5.23 5.80
N VAL A 345 18.98 -5.14 5.19
CA VAL A 345 17.74 -4.74 5.87
C VAL A 345 17.28 -5.82 6.84
N ARG A 346 17.24 -7.07 6.35
CA ARG A 346 16.86 -8.23 7.16
C ARG A 346 17.69 -8.35 8.44
N ASP A 347 19.01 -8.33 8.29
CA ASP A 347 19.94 -8.54 9.40
C ASP A 347 19.93 -7.35 10.36
N ARG A 348 19.71 -6.13 9.84
CA ARG A 348 19.52 -4.95 10.69
C ARG A 348 18.28 -5.08 11.56
N ILE A 349 17.12 -5.47 10.98
CA ILE A 349 15.89 -5.68 11.75
C ILE A 349 16.10 -6.80 12.78
N ALA A 350 16.76 -7.91 12.39
CA ALA A 350 17.03 -9.03 13.27
C ALA A 350 17.89 -8.65 14.48
N ARG A 351 18.84 -7.73 14.31
CA ARG A 351 19.71 -7.24 15.37
C ARG A 351 19.06 -6.21 16.28
N GLU A 352 18.29 -5.27 15.68
CA GLU A 352 17.85 -4.05 16.37
C GLU A 352 16.44 -4.17 16.98
N ILE A 353 15.60 -5.08 16.52
CA ILE A 353 14.23 -5.25 16.99
C ILE A 353 14.08 -6.57 17.74
N TYR A 354 13.39 -6.56 18.87
CA TYR A 354 13.06 -7.82 19.57
C TYR A 354 12.30 -8.78 18.65
N PRO A 355 12.58 -10.09 18.72
CA PRO A 355 11.88 -11.11 17.93
C PRO A 355 10.37 -11.15 18.17
N ASP A 356 9.93 -10.84 19.37
CA ASP A 356 8.52 -10.71 19.76
C ASP A 356 8.35 -9.39 20.54
N PRO A 357 8.07 -8.27 19.86
CA PRO A 357 7.91 -6.99 20.51
C PRO A 357 6.70 -6.99 21.46
N LEU A 358 6.94 -6.63 22.73
CA LEU A 358 5.91 -6.59 23.78
C LEU A 358 4.76 -5.66 23.40
N ASN A 359 5.06 -4.57 22.71
CA ASN A 359 4.09 -3.56 22.33
C ASN A 359 4.10 -3.33 20.82
N ASN A 360 2.90 -3.14 20.26
CA ASN A 360 2.74 -2.74 18.86
C ASN A 360 2.87 -1.21 18.66
N GLN A 361 2.97 -0.46 19.76
CA GLN A 361 3.15 1.00 19.76
C GLN A 361 4.55 1.32 20.30
N ILE A 362 5.35 2.02 19.51
CA ILE A 362 6.74 2.37 19.83
C ILE A 362 6.81 3.14 21.17
N GLN A 363 5.85 4.05 21.41
CA GLN A 363 5.78 4.88 22.61
C GLN A 363 5.66 4.09 23.92
N LYS A 364 5.22 2.85 23.85
CA LYS A 364 5.08 1.98 25.04
C LYS A 364 6.37 1.24 25.40
N GLY A 365 7.42 1.37 24.59
CA GLY A 365 8.71 0.70 24.80
C GLY A 365 8.68 -0.80 24.51
N GLY A 366 9.80 -1.49 24.80
CA GLY A 366 9.95 -2.93 24.61
C GLY A 366 10.04 -3.36 23.14
N VAL A 367 10.61 -2.50 22.28
CA VAL A 367 10.74 -2.72 20.84
C VAL A 367 12.18 -2.97 20.43
N ILE A 368 13.10 -2.11 20.89
CA ILE A 368 14.53 -2.19 20.55
C ILE A 368 15.18 -3.31 21.36
N ALA A 369 15.98 -4.15 20.73
CA ALA A 369 16.70 -5.24 21.38
C ALA A 369 17.76 -4.71 22.36
N ASP A 370 18.14 -5.54 23.33
CA ASP A 370 19.23 -5.20 24.27
C ASP A 370 20.57 -5.16 23.53
N GLY A 371 21.45 -4.27 23.96
CA GLY A 371 22.80 -4.09 23.38
C GLY A 371 22.83 -3.23 22.12
N VAL A 372 21.71 -2.72 21.64
CA VAL A 372 21.62 -1.82 20.45
C VAL A 372 21.98 -0.39 20.85
N ASP A 373 21.46 0.08 21.97
CA ASP A 373 21.68 1.42 22.49
C ASP A 373 22.09 1.35 23.98
N PRO A 374 23.34 1.65 24.31
CA PRO A 374 23.84 1.57 25.69
C PRO A 374 23.09 2.50 26.65
N GLU A 375 22.67 3.69 26.17
CA GLU A 375 21.94 4.64 27.02
C GLU A 375 20.55 4.10 27.37
N LEU A 376 19.87 3.52 26.40
CA LEU A 376 18.57 2.87 26.58
C LEU A 376 18.68 1.69 27.55
N ASP A 377 19.74 0.88 27.44
CA ASP A 377 19.96 -0.25 28.32
C ASP A 377 20.27 0.20 29.78
N ASP A 378 21.02 1.30 29.94
CA ASP A 378 21.23 1.90 31.26
C ASP A 378 19.93 2.42 31.86
N LEU A 379 19.09 3.13 31.08
CA LEU A 379 17.80 3.62 31.54
C LEU A 379 16.85 2.46 31.93
N ARG A 380 16.83 1.36 31.14
CA ARG A 380 16.07 0.14 31.48
C ARG A 380 16.55 -0.47 32.79
N ARG A 381 17.87 -0.57 32.98
CA ARG A 381 18.46 -1.09 34.21
C ARG A 381 18.09 -0.25 35.43
N ILE A 382 18.10 1.08 35.28
CA ILE A 382 17.68 2.01 36.35
C ILE A 382 16.16 1.82 36.61
N ALA A 383 15.33 1.69 35.57
CA ALA A 383 13.89 1.52 35.74
C ALA A 383 13.53 0.18 36.41
N LEU A 384 14.22 -0.91 36.07
CA LEU A 384 13.98 -2.24 36.64
C LEU A 384 14.54 -2.39 38.06
N HIS A 385 15.70 -1.77 38.32
CA HIS A 385 16.42 -1.87 39.60
C HIS A 385 16.46 -0.54 40.37
N GLY A 386 15.45 0.33 40.17
CA GLY A 386 15.41 1.66 40.79
C GLY A 386 15.51 1.61 42.33
N LYS A 387 15.00 0.57 42.98
CA LYS A 387 15.16 0.35 44.43
C LYS A 387 16.61 0.07 44.79
N ASP A 388 17.31 -0.74 44.01
CA ASP A 388 18.73 -1.07 44.23
C ASP A 388 19.64 0.13 43.92
N TYR A 389 19.28 0.93 42.92
CA TYR A 389 19.96 2.18 42.61
C TYR A 389 19.79 3.22 43.70
N LEU A 390 18.59 3.39 44.25
CA LEU A 390 18.34 4.25 45.42
C LEU A 390 19.10 3.75 46.67
N ALA A 391 19.16 2.43 46.89
CA ALA A 391 19.93 1.85 47.99
C ALA A 391 21.46 2.08 47.87
N ARG A 392 21.99 2.21 46.64
CA ARG A 392 23.39 2.57 46.40
C ARG A 392 23.69 4.06 46.61
N ILE A 393 22.75 4.94 46.29
CA ILE A 393 22.88 6.39 46.46
C ILE A 393 22.69 6.77 47.93
N GLN A 394 21.83 6.08 48.67
CA GLN A 394 21.51 6.36 50.06
C GLN A 394 22.75 6.38 50.98
N PRO A 395 23.74 5.45 50.92
CA PRO A 395 24.96 5.52 51.72
C PRO A 395 25.82 6.72 51.37
N VAL A 396 25.92 7.12 50.11
CA VAL A 396 26.71 8.27 49.66
C VAL A 396 26.11 9.57 50.15
N SER A 397 24.79 9.72 50.14
CA SER A 397 24.07 10.87 50.66
C SER A 397 24.20 10.98 52.18
N TYR A 398 24.14 9.86 52.91
CA TYR A 398 24.34 9.83 54.37
C TYR A 398 25.74 10.20 54.78
N THR A 399 26.76 9.80 54.04
CA THR A 399 28.15 10.18 54.31
C THR A 399 28.44 11.65 54.08
N HIS A 400 27.81 12.25 53.04
CA HIS A 400 27.93 13.68 52.76
C HIS A 400 27.17 14.55 53.79
N LEU A 401 25.98 14.15 54.23
CA LEU A 401 25.22 14.87 55.23
C LEU A 401 25.89 14.82 56.62
N ARG A 402 26.48 13.68 57.04
CA ARG A 402 27.23 13.58 58.30
C ARG A 402 28.55 14.37 58.29
N ALA A 403 29.18 14.57 57.14
CA ALA A 403 30.36 15.37 57.01
C ALA A 403 30.10 16.88 57.24
N HIS A 404 28.89 17.34 57.09
CA HIS A 404 28.49 18.73 57.35
C HIS A 404 28.03 18.98 58.81
N GLU A 405 27.67 17.93 59.56
CA GLU A 405 27.25 18.05 60.96
C GLU A 405 28.39 17.94 61.96
N THR A 406 29.59 17.59 61.54
CA THR A 406 30.81 17.54 62.36
C THR A 406 31.77 18.68 62.04
#